data_749c0304117c8ca18b9a1c41c37c2e7e
#
_entry.id   749c0304117c8ca18b9a1c41c37c2e7e
#
_cell.length_a   1.000
_cell.length_b   1.000
_cell.length_c   1.000
_cell.angle_alpha   90.00
_cell.angle_beta   90.00
_cell.angle_gamma   90.00
#
_symmetry.space_group_name_H-M   'P 1'
#
loop_
_entity.id
_entity.type
_entity.pdbx_description
1 polymer ?
#
loop_
_entity_poly.entity_id
_entity_poly.type
_entity_poly.pdbx_seq_one_letter_code
_entity_poly.pdbx_strand_id
1 'polypeptide(L)'
;HYESRQPAAYGDPTMLPAFDINSTMYPSVSFMTRMMEADAKRPLIVCEYAHAMGNSVGNLRDYWNAFDKYPRMQGGFIWDWVDQGLRVKRQGKNYLDHFN
;
A
#
# COMPACT_ATOMS: atom_id res chain seq x y z
N HIS A 1 -5.09 13.26 8.69
CA HIS A 1 -3.84 12.51 8.73
C HIS A 1 -2.92 12.99 7.62
N TYR A 2 -1.65 12.88 7.84
CA TYR A 2 -0.64 13.29 6.86
C TYR A 2 0.06 12.03 6.36
N GLU A 3 0.07 11.82 5.06
CA GLU A 3 0.75 10.71 4.42
C GLU A 3 2.15 11.13 4.01
N SER A 4 3.18 10.45 4.49
CA SER A 4 4.53 10.63 3.98
C SER A 4 4.83 9.54 2.96
N ARG A 5 4.91 9.92 1.68
CA ARG A 5 5.27 9.01 0.57
C ARG A 5 6.77 8.79 0.42
N GLN A 6 7.60 9.47 1.19
CA GLN A 6 9.04 9.43 1.01
C GLN A 6 9.73 8.55 2.03
N PRO A 7 10.45 7.50 1.62
CA PRO A 7 11.26 6.68 2.53
C PRO A 7 12.31 7.49 3.31
N ALA A 8 12.76 8.60 2.77
CA ALA A 8 13.70 9.51 3.43
C ALA A 8 13.11 10.22 4.67
N ALA A 9 11.78 10.33 4.76
CA ALA A 9 11.12 10.87 5.94
C ALA A 9 11.18 9.92 7.15
N TYR A 10 11.51 8.66 6.91
CA TYR A 10 11.73 7.65 7.93
C TYR A 10 13.11 7.75 8.54
N GLY A 11 13.41 8.67 9.30
CA GLY A 11 14.70 8.92 9.93
C GLY A 11 14.94 10.41 10.12
N ASP A 12 14.05 11.23 9.56
CA ASP A 12 14.06 12.65 9.83
C ASP A 12 13.19 12.94 11.08
N PRO A 13 13.82 13.23 12.24
CA PRO A 13 13.08 13.50 13.46
C PRO A 13 12.22 14.76 13.39
N THR A 14 12.43 15.64 12.40
CA THR A 14 11.65 16.86 12.23
C THR A 14 10.27 16.61 11.62
N MET A 15 10.09 15.49 10.91
CA MET A 15 8.80 15.10 10.31
C MET A 15 7.90 14.32 11.28
N LEU A 16 8.46 13.76 12.35
CA LEU A 16 7.76 12.89 13.29
C LEU A 16 6.61 13.53 14.07
N PRO A 17 6.62 14.83 14.41
CA PRO A 17 5.50 15.45 15.13
C PRO A 17 4.26 15.72 14.29
N ALA A 18 4.37 15.66 12.96
CA ALA A 18 3.35 16.19 12.05
C ALA A 18 2.18 15.23 11.76
N PHE A 19 2.27 13.94 12.16
CA PHE A 19 1.24 12.96 11.86
C PHE A 19 1.11 11.87 12.93
N ASP A 20 -0.07 11.30 13.04
CA ASP A 20 -0.42 10.31 14.07
C ASP A 20 -0.29 8.86 13.57
N ILE A 21 -0.36 8.66 12.25
CA ILE A 21 -0.39 7.36 11.59
C ILE A 21 0.68 7.32 10.51
N ASN A 22 1.47 6.25 10.51
CA ASN A 22 2.36 5.96 9.40
C ASN A 22 1.56 5.38 8.22
N SER A 23 1.75 5.94 7.04
CA SER A 23 1.13 5.43 5.82
C SER A 23 2.17 5.20 4.74
N THR A 24 2.00 4.15 3.95
CA THR A 24 2.90 3.82 2.84
C THR A 24 2.14 3.15 1.70
N MET A 25 2.71 3.22 0.49
CA MET A 25 2.14 2.71 -0.74
C MET A 25 3.06 1.64 -1.34
N TYR A 26 2.51 0.48 -1.66
CA TYR A 26 3.24 -0.66 -2.24
C TYR A 26 4.56 -1.01 -1.52
N PRO A 27 4.60 -1.06 -0.19
CA PRO A 27 5.81 -1.42 0.53
C PRO A 27 6.12 -2.91 0.38
N SER A 28 7.38 -3.28 0.45
CA SER A 28 7.73 -4.69 0.73
C SER A 28 7.47 -5.03 2.20
N VAL A 29 7.25 -6.31 2.50
CA VAL A 29 7.08 -6.78 3.89
C VAL A 29 8.29 -6.40 4.75
N SER A 30 9.50 -6.54 4.21
CA SER A 30 10.73 -6.14 4.93
C SER A 30 10.80 -4.65 5.21
N PHE A 31 10.28 -3.81 4.32
CA PHE A 31 10.20 -2.37 4.56
C PHE A 31 9.23 -2.06 5.70
N MET A 32 8.03 -2.65 5.69
CA MET A 32 7.06 -2.49 6.77
C MET A 32 7.62 -2.90 8.13
N THR A 33 8.36 -4.01 8.18
CA THR A 33 9.01 -4.49 9.41
C THR A 33 10.00 -3.45 9.95
N ARG A 34 10.87 -2.92 9.08
CA ARG A 34 11.80 -1.86 9.48
C ARG A 34 11.09 -0.59 9.98
N MET A 35 9.95 -0.25 9.37
CA MET A 35 9.13 0.85 9.86
C MET A 35 8.66 0.63 11.31
N MET A 36 8.23 -0.59 11.64
CA MET A 36 7.79 -0.93 13.00
C MET A 36 8.93 -0.89 14.02
N GLU A 37 10.15 -1.23 13.59
CA GLU A 37 11.35 -1.15 14.42
C GLU A 37 11.80 0.30 14.63
N ALA A 38 11.70 1.13 13.60
CA ALA A 38 12.11 2.53 13.66
C ALA A 38 11.13 3.42 14.46
N ASP A 39 9.84 3.11 14.42
CA ASP A 39 8.82 3.85 15.16
C ASP A 39 8.05 2.92 16.09
N ALA A 40 8.33 3.03 17.39
CA ALA A 40 7.70 2.20 18.42
C ALA A 40 6.28 2.66 18.83
N LYS A 41 5.76 3.76 18.30
CA LYS A 41 4.53 4.38 18.79
C LYS A 41 3.39 4.34 17.79
N ARG A 42 3.63 4.71 16.53
CA ARG A 42 2.57 4.92 15.57
C ARG A 42 2.09 3.63 14.92
N PRO A 43 0.80 3.51 14.65
CA PRO A 43 0.30 2.45 13.80
C PRO A 43 0.75 2.66 12.35
N LEU A 44 0.80 1.58 11.57
CA LEU A 44 1.04 1.56 10.14
C LEU A 44 -0.21 1.11 9.40
N ILE A 45 -0.60 1.87 8.39
CA ILE A 45 -1.63 1.50 7.41
C ILE A 45 -1.01 1.54 6.02
N VAL A 46 -1.20 0.48 5.25
CA VAL A 46 -0.79 0.46 3.84
C VAL A 46 -1.92 1.05 3.00
N CYS A 47 -1.72 2.25 2.46
CA CYS A 47 -2.77 2.95 1.71
C CYS A 47 -3.08 2.31 0.36
N GLU A 48 -2.11 1.62 -0.24
CA GLU A 48 -2.29 0.79 -1.43
C GLU A 48 -1.30 -0.37 -1.42
N TYR A 49 -1.77 -1.59 -1.73
CA TYR A 49 -0.93 -2.75 -1.98
C TYR A 49 -1.63 -3.78 -2.87
N ALA A 50 -0.92 -4.81 -3.30
CA ALA A 50 -1.45 -5.94 -4.06
C ALA A 50 -2.29 -5.49 -5.27
N HIS A 51 -1.74 -4.61 -6.11
CA HIS A 51 -2.41 -4.08 -7.31
C HIS A 51 -3.10 -5.18 -8.12
N ALA A 52 -4.44 -5.18 -8.13
CA ALA A 52 -5.27 -6.27 -8.62
C ALA A 52 -5.53 -6.14 -10.13
N MET A 53 -4.49 -6.28 -10.96
CA MET A 53 -4.58 -6.15 -12.40
C MET A 53 -3.73 -7.22 -13.10
N GLY A 54 -4.30 -7.87 -14.12
CA GLY A 54 -3.64 -8.96 -14.82
C GLY A 54 -3.28 -10.14 -13.88
N ASN A 55 -2.08 -10.69 -14.03
CA ASN A 55 -1.55 -11.75 -13.17
C ASN A 55 -0.91 -11.16 -11.88
N SER A 56 -1.73 -10.64 -11.03
CA SER A 56 -1.34 -9.88 -9.85
C SER A 56 -1.91 -10.47 -8.55
N VAL A 57 -1.86 -9.68 -7.47
CA VAL A 57 -2.31 -10.06 -6.11
C VAL A 57 -1.49 -11.22 -5.51
N GLY A 58 -0.24 -11.39 -5.94
CA GLY A 58 0.68 -12.35 -5.35
C GLY A 58 1.14 -11.96 -3.96
N ASN A 59 1.64 -12.95 -3.21
CA ASN A 59 2.28 -12.74 -1.90
C ASN A 59 1.38 -12.14 -0.79
N LEU A 60 0.07 -12.18 -0.95
CA LEU A 60 -0.87 -11.62 0.02
C LEU A 60 -0.73 -12.25 1.41
N ARG A 61 -0.42 -13.55 1.47
CA ARG A 61 -0.19 -14.27 2.72
C ARG A 61 0.93 -13.66 3.56
N ASP A 62 2.03 -13.24 2.94
CA ASP A 62 3.17 -12.70 3.67
C ASP A 62 2.87 -11.32 4.25
N TYR A 63 2.07 -10.51 3.55
CA TYR A 63 1.56 -9.27 4.11
C TYR A 63 0.68 -9.51 5.34
N TRP A 64 -0.25 -10.46 5.25
CA TRP A 64 -1.13 -10.77 6.37
C TRP A 64 -0.40 -11.41 7.55
N ASN A 65 0.59 -12.27 7.28
CA ASN A 65 1.48 -12.78 8.33
C ASN A 65 2.21 -11.65 9.08
N ALA A 66 2.60 -10.59 8.36
CA ALA A 66 3.22 -9.43 8.98
C ALA A 66 2.20 -8.59 9.77
N PHE A 67 1.02 -8.37 9.26
CA PHE A 67 -0.06 -7.65 9.96
C PHE A 67 -0.43 -8.38 11.26
N ASP A 68 -0.59 -9.69 11.23
CA ASP A 68 -0.89 -10.49 12.42
C ASP A 68 0.24 -10.50 13.45
N LYS A 69 1.49 -10.47 12.97
CA LYS A 69 2.67 -10.48 13.84
C LYS A 69 2.88 -9.17 14.59
N TYR A 70 2.57 -8.05 13.98
CA TYR A 70 2.85 -6.73 14.53
C TYR A 70 1.53 -5.98 14.82
N PRO A 71 1.07 -5.90 16.09
CA PRO A 71 -0.21 -5.28 16.44
C PRO A 71 -0.40 -3.83 15.96
N ARG A 72 0.69 -3.12 15.70
CA ARG A 72 0.65 -1.76 15.15
C ARG A 72 0.53 -1.71 13.63
N MET A 73 0.70 -2.84 12.92
CA MET A 73 0.36 -2.95 11.51
C MET A 73 -1.15 -3.20 11.39
N GLN A 74 -1.89 -2.19 11.01
CA GLN A 74 -3.36 -2.21 11.02
C GLN A 74 -3.97 -2.76 9.71
N GLY A 75 -3.13 -3.27 8.81
CA GLY A 75 -3.56 -3.76 7.51
C GLY A 75 -3.40 -2.74 6.40
N GLY A 76 -4.16 -2.89 5.34
CA GLY A 76 -4.06 -2.01 4.17
C GLY A 76 -5.22 -2.17 3.19
N PHE A 77 -5.17 -1.38 2.13
CA PHE A 77 -6.18 -1.33 1.10
C PHE A 77 -5.62 -1.87 -0.21
N ILE A 78 -6.26 -2.91 -0.75
CA ILE A 78 -5.90 -3.46 -2.05
C ILE A 78 -6.29 -2.45 -3.13
N TRP A 79 -5.39 -2.14 -4.03
CA TRP A 79 -5.70 -1.39 -5.21
C TRP A 79 -6.15 -2.33 -6.34
N ASP A 80 -7.43 -2.41 -6.82
CA ASP A 80 -8.44 -1.53 -6.31
C ASP A 80 -9.75 -2.32 -6.10
N TRP A 81 -10.80 -1.67 -5.62
CA TRP A 81 -12.11 -2.23 -5.30
C TRP A 81 -12.84 -2.79 -6.51
N VAL A 82 -12.74 -2.11 -7.66
CA VAL A 82 -13.44 -2.48 -8.90
C VAL A 82 -12.44 -2.83 -10.00
N ASP A 83 -12.91 -3.54 -11.01
CA ASP A 83 -12.14 -3.76 -12.23
C ASP A 83 -11.78 -2.42 -12.89
N GLN A 84 -10.49 -2.22 -13.17
CA GLN A 84 -9.95 -1.00 -13.75
C GLN A 84 -10.04 -0.99 -15.30
N GLY A 85 -10.55 -2.06 -15.91
CA GLY A 85 -10.74 -2.16 -17.34
C GLY A 85 -11.81 -1.19 -17.83
N LEU A 86 -11.49 -0.38 -18.83
CA LEU A 86 -12.43 0.51 -19.50
C LEU A 86 -12.92 -0.08 -20.80
N ARG A 87 -14.22 0.03 -21.04
CA ARG A 87 -14.81 -0.36 -22.32
C ARG A 87 -14.64 0.78 -23.31
N VAL A 88 -13.82 0.57 -24.34
CA VAL A 88 -13.60 1.54 -25.42
C VAL A 88 -14.19 1.06 -26.74
N LYS A 89 -14.74 1.97 -27.52
CA LYS A 89 -15.15 1.73 -28.91
C LYS A 89 -14.03 2.10 -29.85
N ARG A 90 -13.49 1.09 -30.57
CA ARG A 90 -12.57 1.32 -31.69
C ARG A 90 -13.15 0.69 -32.96
N GLN A 91 -13.26 1.45 -34.04
CA GLN A 91 -13.81 0.97 -35.35
C GLN A 91 -15.17 0.26 -35.21
N GLY A 92 -16.05 0.77 -34.38
CA GLY A 92 -17.39 0.21 -34.16
C GLY A 92 -17.44 -1.07 -33.31
N LYS A 93 -16.30 -1.61 -32.86
CA LYS A 93 -16.23 -2.78 -31.97
C LYS A 93 -15.93 -2.34 -30.54
N ASN A 94 -16.48 -3.07 -29.57
CA ASN A 94 -16.19 -2.85 -28.14
C ASN A 94 -14.93 -3.64 -27.74
N TYR A 95 -14.01 -3.00 -27.09
CA TYR A 95 -12.82 -3.62 -26.50
C TYR A 95 -12.79 -3.29 -25.01
N LEU A 96 -12.26 -4.23 -24.20
CA LEU A 96 -11.79 -3.94 -22.85
C LEU A 96 -10.35 -3.47 -22.99
N ASP A 97 -10.09 -2.24 -22.59
CA ASP A 97 -8.72 -1.71 -22.50
C ASP A 97 -8.29 -1.74 -21.04
N HIS A 98 -7.17 -2.39 -20.76
CA HIS A 98 -6.57 -2.42 -19.43
C HIS A 98 -5.49 -1.35 -19.39
N PHE A 99 -5.64 -0.41 -18.48
CA PHE A 99 -4.56 0.55 -18.21
C PHE A 99 -3.51 -0.13 -17.33
N ASN A 100 -2.30 -0.18 -17.84
CA ASN A 100 -1.11 -0.56 -17.08
C ASN A 100 -0.57 0.65 -16.31
#